data_1b4eca092f56232ea73b53b21caa9a66
#
_entry.id   1b4eca092f56232ea73b53b21caa9a66
#
_cell.length_a   1.000
_cell.length_b   1.000
_cell.length_c   1.000
_cell.angle_alpha   90.00
_cell.angle_beta   90.00
_cell.angle_gamma   90.00
#
_symmetry.space_group_name_H-M   'P 1'
#
loop_
_entity.id
_entity.type
_entity.pdbx_description
1 polymer ?
#
loop_
_entity_poly.entity_id
_entity_poly.type
_entity_poly.pdbx_seq_one_letter_code
_entity_poly.pdbx_strand_id
1 'polypeptide(L)'
;MNDPDVSRTHRLVPLHFEDLDDAQRALWESIVGSARGSDPRVVRADHLGGPFDAWLRSPEMGLRAARLGEVLRFSSRLSPLVRETAIMATGAHFRSEFEFWIHSQIAVSEGMTAATVEAIASGTVDVQVAGEIDPEEIAIVNEMARVMLKDGAIGDHLYNRALAVLGEAGLMEVVSLVGYYTMVSLTLNVFAVPLPSGVATRWNDGHQSSIN
;
A
#
# COMPACT_ATOMS: atom_id res chain seq x y z
N MET A 1 -31.68 17.84 -0.31
CA MET A 1 -31.03 18.20 -1.57
C MET A 1 -29.62 17.61 -1.46
N ASN A 2 -29.47 16.32 -1.84
CA ASN A 2 -28.23 15.59 -1.73
C ASN A 2 -27.35 15.99 -2.90
N ASP A 3 -26.19 16.54 -2.61
CA ASP A 3 -25.16 16.80 -3.60
C ASP A 3 -24.48 15.46 -3.95
N PRO A 4 -24.65 14.92 -5.17
CA PRO A 4 -24.15 13.60 -5.53
C PRO A 4 -22.70 13.61 -6.02
N ASP A 5 -21.98 14.71 -5.93
CA ASP A 5 -20.63 14.84 -6.48
C ASP A 5 -19.62 15.34 -5.43
N VAL A 6 -19.42 14.55 -4.37
CA VAL A 6 -18.20 14.68 -3.59
C VAL A 6 -17.17 13.73 -4.19
N SER A 7 -16.71 14.01 -5.40
CA SER A 7 -15.42 13.54 -5.84
C SER A 7 -14.43 14.03 -4.78
N ARG A 8 -13.72 13.11 -4.10
CA ARG A 8 -12.70 13.52 -3.11
C ARG A 8 -11.68 14.38 -3.83
N THR A 9 -11.79 15.69 -3.69
CA THR A 9 -10.81 16.60 -4.25
C THR A 9 -9.52 16.44 -3.47
N HIS A 10 -8.39 16.27 -4.17
CA HIS A 10 -7.08 16.23 -3.55
C HIS A 10 -6.91 17.43 -2.60
N ARG A 11 -6.60 17.16 -1.32
CA ARG A 11 -6.55 18.19 -0.26
C ARG A 11 -5.26 19.00 -0.28
N LEU A 12 -4.25 18.52 -0.99
CA LEU A 12 -2.96 19.18 -1.14
C LEU A 12 -2.81 19.69 -2.57
N VAL A 13 -2.33 20.91 -2.72
CA VAL A 13 -1.81 21.37 -4.00
C VAL A 13 -0.45 20.70 -4.21
N PRO A 14 -0.23 20.01 -5.34
CA PRO A 14 1.05 19.37 -5.63
C PRO A 14 2.21 20.38 -5.52
N LEU A 15 3.32 19.93 -4.94
CA LEU A 15 4.55 20.72 -4.91
C LEU A 15 5.36 20.46 -6.17
N HIS A 16 5.67 21.53 -6.90
CA HIS A 16 6.47 21.44 -8.12
C HIS A 16 7.95 21.52 -7.79
N PHE A 17 8.78 20.80 -8.57
CA PHE A 17 10.21 20.70 -8.29
C PHE A 17 10.93 22.05 -8.17
N GLU A 18 10.52 23.03 -8.98
CA GLU A 18 11.10 24.37 -9.00
C GLU A 18 10.88 25.15 -7.69
N ASP A 19 9.77 24.85 -6.99
CA ASP A 19 9.36 25.53 -5.75
C ASP A 19 9.90 24.84 -4.47
N LEU A 20 10.61 23.71 -4.59
CA LEU A 20 11.10 22.93 -3.45
C LEU A 20 12.28 23.63 -2.77
N ASP A 21 12.29 23.61 -1.44
CA ASP A 21 13.47 23.91 -0.64
C ASP A 21 14.52 22.78 -0.68
N ASP A 22 15.69 23.00 -0.08
CA ASP A 22 16.81 22.04 -0.12
C ASP A 22 16.45 20.68 0.51
N ALA A 23 15.69 20.67 1.62
CA ALA A 23 15.30 19.43 2.29
C ALA A 23 14.27 18.64 1.46
N GLN A 24 13.34 19.35 0.85
CA GLN A 24 12.35 18.76 -0.08
C GLN A 24 13.02 18.21 -1.34
N ARG A 25 14.01 18.94 -1.90
CA ARG A 25 14.81 18.48 -3.03
C ARG A 25 15.57 17.20 -2.71
N ALA A 26 16.17 17.11 -1.54
CA ALA A 26 16.88 15.91 -1.10
C ALA A 26 15.95 14.68 -1.03
N LEU A 27 14.71 14.86 -0.55
CA LEU A 27 13.68 13.81 -0.57
C LEU A 27 13.30 13.45 -2.01
N TRP A 28 13.02 14.45 -2.84
CA TRP A 28 12.68 14.24 -4.25
C TRP A 28 13.77 13.43 -4.98
N GLU A 29 15.01 13.86 -4.90
CA GLU A 29 16.16 13.20 -5.52
C GLU A 29 16.34 11.75 -5.02
N SER A 30 16.11 11.52 -3.72
CA SER A 30 16.13 10.17 -3.17
C SER A 30 15.05 9.26 -3.77
N ILE A 31 13.85 9.79 -4.06
CA ILE A 31 12.76 9.02 -4.68
C ILE A 31 13.05 8.77 -6.17
N VAL A 32 13.44 9.80 -6.90
CA VAL A 32 13.75 9.71 -8.34
C VAL A 32 14.96 8.80 -8.60
N GLY A 33 15.98 8.85 -7.74
CA GLY A 33 17.18 8.00 -7.82
C GLY A 33 16.97 6.55 -7.38
N SER A 34 15.83 6.22 -6.80
CA SER A 34 15.50 4.87 -6.35
C SER A 34 14.88 4.01 -7.47
N ALA A 35 14.65 2.72 -7.19
CA ALA A 35 13.93 1.81 -8.10
C ALA A 35 12.51 2.29 -8.47
N ARG A 36 11.95 3.25 -7.73
CA ARG A 36 10.65 3.88 -8.02
C ARG A 36 10.74 4.98 -9.09
N GLY A 37 11.93 5.51 -9.36
CA GLY A 37 12.13 6.68 -10.23
C GLY A 37 11.65 6.49 -11.66
N SER A 38 11.61 5.25 -12.14
CA SER A 38 11.09 4.90 -13.47
C SER A 38 9.58 4.71 -13.53
N ASP A 39 8.88 4.71 -12.39
CA ASP A 39 7.43 4.51 -12.35
C ASP A 39 6.69 5.84 -12.56
N PRO A 40 5.96 6.01 -13.70
CA PRO A 40 5.23 7.25 -13.99
C PRO A 40 4.06 7.52 -13.03
N ARG A 41 3.68 6.54 -12.20
CA ARG A 41 2.68 6.73 -11.14
C ARG A 41 3.29 7.40 -9.91
N VAL A 42 4.62 7.32 -9.76
CA VAL A 42 5.41 7.91 -8.67
C VAL A 42 6.05 9.21 -9.10
N VAL A 43 6.78 9.22 -10.22
CA VAL A 43 7.45 10.40 -10.74
C VAL A 43 6.68 10.91 -11.96
N ARG A 44 6.01 12.05 -11.79
CA ARG A 44 5.29 12.75 -12.85
C ARG A 44 6.17 13.85 -13.43
N ALA A 45 5.72 14.51 -14.48
CA ALA A 45 6.52 15.50 -15.19
C ALA A 45 7.05 16.62 -14.28
N ASP A 46 6.26 17.05 -13.31
CA ASP A 46 6.52 18.25 -12.51
C ASP A 46 6.24 18.06 -11.00
N HIS A 47 5.70 16.90 -10.58
CA HIS A 47 5.38 16.61 -9.17
C HIS A 47 5.50 15.12 -8.86
N LEU A 48 5.48 14.74 -7.58
CA LEU A 48 5.43 13.36 -7.13
C LEU A 48 3.99 12.88 -6.98
N GLY A 49 3.75 11.61 -7.31
CA GLY A 49 2.47 10.93 -7.13
C GLY A 49 2.39 10.15 -5.83
N GLY A 50 1.20 9.57 -5.54
CA GLY A 50 0.97 8.74 -4.38
C GLY A 50 1.22 9.47 -3.05
N PRO A 51 1.83 8.81 -2.05
CA PRO A 51 2.10 9.42 -0.75
C PRO A 51 3.27 10.42 -0.77
N PHE A 52 4.09 10.39 -1.82
CA PHE A 52 5.37 11.10 -1.85
C PHE A 52 5.22 12.62 -1.91
N ASP A 53 4.23 13.13 -2.65
CA ASP A 53 3.93 14.55 -2.63
C ASP A 53 3.53 15.04 -1.24
N ALA A 54 2.70 14.28 -0.52
CA ALA A 54 2.34 14.61 0.85
C ALA A 54 3.57 14.64 1.79
N TRP A 55 4.52 13.72 1.60
CA TRP A 55 5.73 13.63 2.41
C TRP A 55 6.71 14.78 2.19
N LEU A 56 6.66 15.49 1.07
CA LEU A 56 7.45 16.70 0.85
C LEU A 56 7.14 17.80 1.89
N ARG A 57 5.99 17.74 2.58
CA ARG A 57 5.65 18.71 3.65
C ARG A 57 6.35 18.40 4.97
N SER A 58 6.95 17.22 5.10
CA SER A 58 7.81 16.83 6.22
C SER A 58 9.00 16.03 5.67
N PRO A 59 9.93 16.70 4.97
CA PRO A 59 10.92 16.04 4.13
C PRO A 59 11.88 15.12 4.92
N GLU A 60 12.21 15.45 6.16
CA GLU A 60 13.05 14.62 7.01
C GLU A 60 12.36 13.29 7.35
N MET A 61 11.08 13.34 7.74
CA MET A 61 10.27 12.15 7.98
C MET A 61 10.07 11.38 6.67
N GLY A 62 9.70 12.10 5.59
CA GLY A 62 9.46 11.53 4.28
C GLY A 62 10.66 10.78 3.72
N LEU A 63 11.88 11.31 3.89
CA LEU A 63 13.11 10.66 3.45
C LEU A 63 13.33 9.31 4.16
N ARG A 64 13.12 9.25 5.48
CA ARG A 64 13.24 8.00 6.24
C ARG A 64 12.15 6.99 5.88
N ALA A 65 10.93 7.47 5.71
CA ALA A 65 9.82 6.64 5.26
C ALA A 65 10.05 6.07 3.85
N ALA A 66 10.53 6.89 2.91
CA ALA A 66 10.85 6.45 1.56
C ALA A 66 11.94 5.37 1.55
N ARG A 67 12.99 5.53 2.36
CA ARG A 67 14.08 4.54 2.49
C ARG A 67 13.61 3.24 3.13
N LEU A 68 12.78 3.30 4.17
CA LEU A 68 12.19 2.10 4.76
C LEU A 68 11.35 1.34 3.72
N GLY A 69 10.47 2.05 3.02
CA GLY A 69 9.66 1.45 1.98
C GLY A 69 10.48 0.90 0.80
N GLU A 70 11.65 1.46 0.51
CA GLU A 70 12.57 0.92 -0.50
C GLU A 70 13.11 -0.45 -0.08
N VAL A 71 13.57 -0.59 1.17
CA VAL A 71 14.02 -1.87 1.72
C VAL A 71 12.90 -2.89 1.69
N LEU A 72 11.71 -2.55 2.19
CA LEU A 72 10.56 -3.45 2.26
C LEU A 72 10.10 -3.93 0.88
N ARG A 73 10.23 -3.11 -0.15
CA ARG A 73 9.78 -3.48 -1.50
C ARG A 73 10.84 -4.18 -2.35
N PHE A 74 12.09 -3.74 -2.25
CA PHE A 74 13.11 -4.13 -3.23
C PHE A 74 14.27 -4.94 -2.62
N SER A 75 14.37 -5.01 -1.29
CA SER A 75 15.41 -5.76 -0.59
C SER A 75 14.84 -6.79 0.39
N SER A 76 13.53 -7.02 0.38
CA SER A 76 12.87 -8.03 1.20
C SER A 76 13.21 -9.44 0.72
N ARG A 77 13.26 -10.37 1.64
CA ARG A 77 13.41 -11.81 1.36
C ARG A 77 12.09 -12.51 1.06
N LEU A 78 10.98 -11.84 1.31
CA LEU A 78 9.66 -12.35 0.96
C LEU A 78 9.48 -12.35 -0.57
N SER A 79 8.76 -13.33 -1.09
CA SER A 79 8.41 -13.34 -2.51
C SER A 79 7.56 -12.11 -2.90
N PRO A 80 7.58 -11.68 -4.17
CA PRO A 80 6.77 -10.55 -4.60
C PRO A 80 5.30 -10.69 -4.22
N LEU A 81 4.69 -11.86 -4.43
CA LEU A 81 3.27 -12.07 -4.13
C LEU A 81 2.96 -12.05 -2.64
N VAL A 82 3.85 -12.54 -1.79
CA VAL A 82 3.72 -12.46 -0.33
C VAL A 82 3.72 -11.00 0.12
N ARG A 83 4.64 -10.19 -0.41
CA ARG A 83 4.67 -8.74 -0.14
C ARG A 83 3.39 -8.04 -0.58
N GLU A 84 3.00 -8.25 -1.84
CA GLU A 84 1.81 -7.61 -2.40
C GLU A 84 0.53 -8.04 -1.64
N THR A 85 0.47 -9.27 -1.13
CA THR A 85 -0.64 -9.74 -0.29
C THR A 85 -0.75 -8.93 1.00
N ALA A 86 0.35 -8.74 1.74
CA ALA A 86 0.36 -7.95 2.97
C ALA A 86 -0.04 -6.48 2.70
N ILE A 87 0.47 -5.92 1.59
CA ILE A 87 0.19 -4.55 1.17
C ILE A 87 -1.29 -4.38 0.81
N MET A 88 -1.80 -5.27 -0.05
CA MET A 88 -3.21 -5.21 -0.48
C MET A 88 -4.18 -5.45 0.68
N ALA A 89 -3.89 -6.41 1.58
CA ALA A 89 -4.71 -6.64 2.77
C ALA A 89 -4.78 -5.40 3.66
N THR A 90 -3.65 -4.67 3.80
CA THR A 90 -3.60 -3.39 4.52
C THR A 90 -4.40 -2.30 3.79
N GLY A 91 -4.20 -2.15 2.48
CA GLY A 91 -4.95 -1.20 1.65
C GLY A 91 -6.46 -1.45 1.69
N ALA A 92 -6.87 -2.71 1.65
CA ALA A 92 -8.28 -3.11 1.75
C ALA A 92 -8.88 -2.79 3.12
N HIS A 93 -8.14 -3.06 4.22
CA HIS A 93 -8.59 -2.73 5.57
C HIS A 93 -8.92 -1.24 5.72
N PHE A 94 -8.06 -0.36 5.22
CA PHE A 94 -8.26 1.09 5.26
C PHE A 94 -9.11 1.63 4.10
N ARG A 95 -9.60 0.76 3.21
CA ARG A 95 -10.27 1.16 1.96
C ARG A 95 -9.49 2.24 1.22
N SER A 96 -8.17 2.09 1.17
CA SER A 96 -7.27 3.00 0.48
C SER A 96 -7.28 2.68 -1.02
N GLU A 97 -8.09 3.44 -1.76
CA GLU A 97 -8.34 3.22 -3.19
C GLU A 97 -7.05 3.19 -4.01
N PHE A 98 -6.21 4.21 -3.81
CA PHE A 98 -4.96 4.34 -4.57
C PHE A 98 -3.99 3.21 -4.25
N GLU A 99 -3.82 2.88 -2.96
CA GLU A 99 -2.89 1.83 -2.51
C GLU A 99 -3.31 0.46 -3.02
N PHE A 100 -4.57 0.13 -2.83
CA PHE A 100 -5.09 -1.15 -3.31
C PHE A 100 -5.02 -1.26 -4.83
N TRP A 101 -5.40 -0.21 -5.55
CA TRP A 101 -5.37 -0.19 -7.00
C TRP A 101 -3.96 -0.44 -7.56
N ILE A 102 -2.96 0.32 -7.08
CA ILE A 102 -1.59 0.20 -7.62
C ILE A 102 -0.98 -1.17 -7.32
N HIS A 103 -1.18 -1.67 -6.08
CA HIS A 103 -0.61 -2.93 -5.65
C HIS A 103 -1.35 -4.16 -6.21
N SER A 104 -2.65 -4.06 -6.49
CA SER A 104 -3.36 -5.13 -7.21
C SER A 104 -2.83 -5.33 -8.62
N GLN A 105 -2.44 -4.26 -9.32
CA GLN A 105 -1.87 -4.38 -10.66
C GLN A 105 -0.48 -5.02 -10.63
N ILE A 106 0.33 -4.66 -9.63
CA ILE A 106 1.65 -5.29 -9.43
C ILE A 106 1.46 -6.77 -9.11
N ALA A 107 0.57 -7.12 -8.19
CA ALA A 107 0.28 -8.50 -7.83
C ALA A 107 -0.17 -9.35 -9.04
N VAL A 108 -1.04 -8.81 -9.88
CA VAL A 108 -1.46 -9.48 -11.13
C VAL A 108 -0.29 -9.67 -12.09
N SER A 109 0.59 -8.67 -12.24
CA SER A 109 1.79 -8.80 -13.08
C SER A 109 2.78 -9.85 -12.56
N GLU A 110 2.77 -10.12 -11.24
CA GLU A 110 3.58 -11.15 -10.58
C GLU A 110 2.88 -12.54 -10.56
N GLY A 111 1.69 -12.66 -11.14
CA GLY A 111 0.97 -13.93 -11.28
C GLY A 111 -0.21 -14.16 -10.33
N MET A 112 -0.61 -13.16 -9.52
CA MET A 112 -1.82 -13.27 -8.72
C MET A 112 -3.07 -13.28 -9.60
N THR A 113 -4.01 -14.19 -9.31
CA THR A 113 -5.27 -14.22 -10.06
C THR A 113 -6.20 -13.09 -9.65
N ALA A 114 -7.07 -12.65 -10.56
CA ALA A 114 -8.11 -11.67 -10.25
C ALA A 114 -9.04 -12.15 -9.11
N ALA A 115 -9.30 -13.45 -9.03
CA ALA A 115 -10.10 -14.04 -7.95
C ALA A 115 -9.43 -13.84 -6.59
N THR A 116 -8.11 -14.01 -6.48
CA THR A 116 -7.37 -13.77 -5.23
C THR A 116 -7.36 -12.28 -4.86
N VAL A 117 -7.20 -11.38 -5.85
CA VAL A 117 -7.32 -9.93 -5.63
C VAL A 117 -8.69 -9.59 -5.04
N GLU A 118 -9.78 -10.15 -5.58
CA GLU A 118 -11.13 -9.95 -5.05
C GLU A 118 -11.31 -10.57 -3.65
N ALA A 119 -10.74 -11.74 -3.41
CA ALA A 119 -10.76 -12.37 -2.08
C ALA A 119 -10.07 -11.48 -1.03
N ILE A 120 -8.91 -10.93 -1.33
CA ILE A 120 -8.20 -9.99 -0.44
C ILE A 120 -9.04 -8.73 -0.22
N ALA A 121 -9.61 -8.15 -1.28
CA ALA A 121 -10.44 -6.95 -1.21
C ALA A 121 -11.68 -7.11 -0.34
N SER A 122 -12.35 -8.27 -0.45
CA SER A 122 -13.54 -8.62 0.33
C SER A 122 -13.25 -9.16 1.73
N GLY A 123 -11.97 -9.44 2.01
CA GLY A 123 -11.54 -10.02 3.27
C GLY A 123 -11.83 -11.51 3.40
N THR A 124 -12.00 -12.22 2.30
CA THR A 124 -12.14 -13.68 2.28
C THR A 124 -10.79 -14.39 2.17
N VAL A 125 -10.74 -15.70 2.38
CA VAL A 125 -9.50 -16.48 2.49
C VAL A 125 -9.27 -17.37 1.26
N ASP A 126 -10.08 -17.23 0.22
CA ASP A 126 -9.93 -18.03 -1.00
C ASP A 126 -8.75 -17.50 -1.83
N VAL A 127 -7.66 -18.25 -1.81
CA VAL A 127 -6.40 -17.89 -2.48
C VAL A 127 -6.16 -18.83 -3.65
N GLN A 128 -6.16 -18.26 -4.84
CA GLN A 128 -5.78 -18.94 -6.07
C GLN A 128 -4.63 -18.19 -6.73
N VAL A 129 -3.46 -18.83 -6.80
CA VAL A 129 -2.28 -18.27 -7.49
C VAL A 129 -1.92 -19.12 -8.69
N ALA A 130 -1.41 -18.46 -9.72
CA ALA A 130 -0.84 -19.14 -10.88
C ALA A 130 0.67 -19.36 -10.67
N GLY A 131 1.18 -20.54 -11.05
CA GLY A 131 2.61 -20.84 -10.98
C GLY A 131 3.01 -21.69 -9.78
N GLU A 132 4.31 -21.71 -9.47
CA GLU A 132 4.93 -22.55 -8.42
C GLU A 132 4.90 -21.95 -7.00
N ILE A 133 4.10 -20.89 -6.80
CA ILE A 133 4.04 -20.19 -5.51
C ILE A 133 3.13 -20.98 -4.57
N ASP A 134 3.59 -21.17 -3.33
CA ASP A 134 2.81 -21.87 -2.31
C ASP A 134 1.57 -21.04 -1.91
N PRO A 135 0.36 -21.51 -2.20
CA PRO A 135 -0.87 -20.84 -1.78
C PRO A 135 -0.97 -20.66 -0.26
N GLU A 136 -0.30 -21.51 0.52
CA GLU A 136 -0.30 -21.43 1.98
C GLU A 136 0.44 -20.17 2.47
N GLU A 137 1.56 -19.77 1.84
CA GLU A 137 2.26 -18.52 2.18
C GLU A 137 1.33 -17.31 2.01
N ILE A 138 0.61 -17.25 0.90
CA ILE A 138 -0.33 -16.16 0.62
C ILE A 138 -1.49 -16.14 1.62
N ALA A 139 -2.07 -17.32 1.90
CA ALA A 139 -3.19 -17.44 2.83
C ALA A 139 -2.79 -17.01 4.26
N ILE A 140 -1.63 -17.47 4.74
CA ILE A 140 -1.11 -17.13 6.07
C ILE A 140 -0.84 -15.63 6.18
N VAL A 141 -0.21 -15.02 5.17
CA VAL A 141 0.10 -13.58 5.21
C VAL A 141 -1.17 -12.73 5.15
N ASN A 142 -2.15 -13.13 4.33
CA ASN A 142 -3.46 -12.46 4.32
C ASN A 142 -4.16 -12.55 5.68
N GLU A 143 -4.17 -13.75 6.30
CA GLU A 143 -4.73 -13.95 7.64
C GLU A 143 -3.99 -13.11 8.68
N MET A 144 -2.65 -13.15 8.70
CA MET A 144 -1.83 -12.35 9.61
C MET A 144 -2.13 -10.85 9.50
N ALA A 145 -2.07 -10.30 8.28
CA ALA A 145 -2.29 -8.89 8.06
C ALA A 145 -3.65 -8.45 8.58
N ARG A 146 -4.69 -9.22 8.29
CA ARG A 146 -6.06 -8.92 8.73
C ARG A 146 -6.23 -9.00 10.24
N VAL A 147 -5.67 -10.03 10.89
CA VAL A 147 -5.76 -10.18 12.36
C VAL A 147 -4.97 -9.06 13.04
N MET A 148 -3.75 -8.77 12.59
CA MET A 148 -2.95 -7.68 13.15
C MET A 148 -3.66 -6.32 13.02
N LEU A 149 -4.25 -6.03 11.86
CA LEU A 149 -4.94 -4.75 11.62
C LEU A 149 -6.21 -4.62 12.44
N LYS A 150 -6.88 -5.73 12.75
CA LYS A 150 -8.11 -5.74 13.54
C LYS A 150 -7.84 -5.72 15.05
N ASP A 151 -6.92 -6.59 15.49
CA ASP A 151 -6.77 -6.95 16.92
C ASP A 151 -5.46 -6.42 17.52
N GLY A 152 -4.53 -5.91 16.69
CA GLY A 152 -3.22 -5.40 17.12
C GLY A 152 -2.20 -6.50 17.45
N ALA A 153 -2.58 -7.78 17.39
CA ALA A 153 -1.75 -8.94 17.70
C ALA A 153 -2.25 -10.18 16.95
N ILE A 154 -1.46 -11.25 16.96
CA ILE A 154 -1.88 -12.58 16.50
C ILE A 154 -1.76 -13.59 17.64
N GLY A 155 -2.65 -14.60 17.67
CA GLY A 155 -2.57 -15.67 18.67
C GLY A 155 -1.48 -16.71 18.33
N ASP A 156 -1.10 -17.52 19.34
CA ASP A 156 -0.02 -18.50 19.23
C ASP A 156 -0.19 -19.49 18.08
N HIS A 157 -1.42 -19.88 17.78
CA HIS A 157 -1.67 -20.81 16.67
C HIS A 157 -1.27 -20.21 15.31
N LEU A 158 -1.69 -18.98 15.03
CA LEU A 158 -1.36 -18.28 13.79
C LEU A 158 0.13 -17.91 13.77
N TYR A 159 0.71 -17.51 14.92
CA TYR A 159 2.12 -17.24 15.06
C TYR A 159 2.98 -18.45 14.68
N ASN A 160 2.67 -19.63 15.23
CA ASN A 160 3.45 -20.85 14.98
C ASN A 160 3.34 -21.32 13.51
N ARG A 161 2.16 -21.19 12.90
CA ARG A 161 1.97 -21.46 11.45
C ARG A 161 2.80 -20.49 10.60
N ALA A 162 2.72 -19.21 10.88
CA ALA A 162 3.46 -18.18 10.15
C ALA A 162 4.99 -18.34 10.34
N LEU A 163 5.43 -18.68 11.56
CA LEU A 163 6.84 -18.95 11.84
C LEU A 163 7.36 -20.17 11.04
N ALA A 164 6.57 -21.22 10.92
CA ALA A 164 6.93 -22.41 10.17
C ALA A 164 7.11 -22.15 8.67
N VAL A 165 6.29 -21.25 8.10
CA VAL A 165 6.27 -20.93 6.67
C VAL A 165 7.27 -19.81 6.33
N LEU A 166 7.29 -18.74 7.11
CA LEU A 166 8.04 -17.50 6.80
C LEU A 166 9.39 -17.41 7.50
N GLY A 167 9.59 -18.17 8.58
CA GLY A 167 10.70 -18.00 9.51
C GLY A 167 10.61 -16.66 10.28
N GLU A 168 11.48 -16.47 11.27
CA GLU A 168 11.49 -15.27 12.12
C GLU A 168 11.67 -13.97 11.33
N ALA A 169 12.58 -13.99 10.36
CA ALA A 169 12.87 -12.80 9.56
C ALA A 169 11.72 -12.43 8.62
N GLY A 170 11.10 -13.41 7.95
CA GLY A 170 9.94 -13.18 7.09
C GLY A 170 8.74 -12.69 7.90
N LEU A 171 8.53 -13.24 9.08
CA LEU A 171 7.49 -12.82 10.00
C LEU A 171 7.68 -11.34 10.40
N MET A 172 8.92 -10.93 10.75
CA MET A 172 9.25 -9.54 11.07
C MET A 172 9.04 -8.61 9.86
N GLU A 173 9.37 -9.06 8.64
CA GLU A 173 9.15 -8.28 7.44
C GLU A 173 7.65 -8.09 7.14
N VAL A 174 6.79 -9.10 7.37
CA VAL A 174 5.32 -8.95 7.25
C VAL A 174 4.78 -7.93 8.26
N VAL A 175 5.22 -7.98 9.52
CA VAL A 175 4.85 -6.97 10.54
C VAL A 175 5.26 -5.57 10.08
N SER A 176 6.47 -5.44 9.56
CA SER A 176 6.99 -4.15 9.07
C SER A 176 6.22 -3.64 7.85
N LEU A 177 5.84 -4.53 6.91
CA LEU A 177 5.01 -4.20 5.76
C LEU A 177 3.64 -3.66 6.21
N VAL A 178 2.95 -4.38 7.09
CA VAL A 178 1.63 -3.96 7.58
C VAL A 178 1.71 -2.60 8.29
N GLY A 179 2.72 -2.39 9.16
CA GLY A 179 2.89 -1.10 9.84
C GLY A 179 3.20 0.05 8.87
N TYR A 180 4.12 -0.17 7.94
CA TYR A 180 4.51 0.82 6.94
C TYR A 180 3.32 1.19 6.02
N TYR A 181 2.62 0.19 5.50
CA TYR A 181 1.50 0.43 4.59
C TYR A 181 0.23 0.92 5.29
N THR A 182 0.12 0.73 6.61
CA THR A 182 -0.84 1.47 7.44
C THR A 182 -0.58 2.98 7.36
N MET A 183 0.66 3.42 7.56
CA MET A 183 1.04 4.83 7.45
C MET A 183 0.78 5.35 6.02
N VAL A 184 1.15 4.60 5.00
CA VAL A 184 0.91 4.96 3.59
C VAL A 184 -0.58 5.11 3.32
N SER A 185 -1.40 4.12 3.68
CA SER A 185 -2.85 4.14 3.48
C SER A 185 -3.52 5.32 4.18
N LEU A 186 -3.11 5.62 5.41
CA LEU A 186 -3.60 6.79 6.15
C LEU A 186 -3.17 8.10 5.47
N THR A 187 -1.94 8.19 4.97
CA THR A 187 -1.47 9.35 4.19
C THR A 187 -2.36 9.58 2.97
N LEU A 188 -2.57 8.55 2.16
CA LEU A 188 -3.40 8.62 0.96
C LEU A 188 -4.85 9.01 1.27
N ASN A 189 -5.42 8.44 2.32
CA ASN A 189 -6.81 8.69 2.72
C ASN A 189 -7.01 10.07 3.34
N VAL A 190 -6.11 10.49 4.25
CA VAL A 190 -6.20 11.79 4.93
C VAL A 190 -6.04 12.93 3.94
N PHE A 191 -5.13 12.81 2.98
CA PHE A 191 -4.91 13.85 1.98
C PHE A 191 -5.77 13.68 0.71
N ALA A 192 -6.64 12.68 0.68
CA ALA A 192 -7.55 12.39 -0.42
C ALA A 192 -6.82 12.28 -1.78
N VAL A 193 -5.71 11.53 -1.80
CA VAL A 193 -4.93 11.32 -3.03
C VAL A 193 -5.80 10.59 -4.07
N PRO A 194 -6.02 11.18 -5.25
CA PRO A 194 -6.97 10.64 -6.22
C PRO A 194 -6.40 9.43 -6.96
N LEU A 195 -7.29 8.56 -7.41
CA LEU A 195 -6.98 7.58 -8.44
C LEU A 195 -6.63 8.29 -9.77
N PRO A 196 -5.87 7.65 -10.66
CA PRO A 196 -5.71 8.15 -12.01
C PRO A 196 -7.05 8.30 -12.74
N SER A 197 -7.12 9.25 -13.66
CA SER A 197 -8.30 9.47 -14.50
C SER A 197 -8.77 8.18 -15.17
N GLY A 198 -10.07 7.90 -15.11
CA GLY A 198 -10.68 6.73 -15.73
C GLY A 198 -10.61 5.44 -14.89
N VAL A 199 -9.98 5.46 -13.73
CA VAL A 199 -10.01 4.35 -12.77
C VAL A 199 -11.21 4.48 -11.85
N ALA A 200 -12.08 3.47 -11.85
CA ALA A 200 -13.25 3.44 -10.96
C ALA A 200 -12.83 3.18 -9.50
N THR A 201 -13.53 3.82 -8.58
CA THR A 201 -13.39 3.53 -7.13
C THR A 201 -13.98 2.17 -6.80
N ARG A 202 -13.41 1.51 -5.80
CA ARG A 202 -13.89 0.21 -5.33
C ARG A 202 -14.83 0.33 -4.14
N TRP A 203 -14.55 1.25 -3.21
CA TRP A 203 -15.27 1.36 -1.93
C TRP A 203 -16.03 2.67 -1.76
N ASN A 204 -15.90 3.63 -2.68
CA ASN A 204 -16.50 4.95 -2.53
C ASN A 204 -17.93 5.07 -3.06
N ASP A 205 -18.70 3.99 -3.09
CA ASP A 205 -20.13 4.02 -3.42
C ASP A 205 -20.96 4.64 -2.27
N GLY A 206 -20.71 5.91 -1.96
CA GLY A 206 -21.61 6.71 -1.11
C GLY A 206 -21.51 6.52 0.42
N HIS A 207 -20.51 5.83 0.96
CA HIS A 207 -20.39 5.62 2.41
C HIS A 207 -19.52 6.68 3.11
N GLN A 208 -19.95 7.95 3.06
CA GLN A 208 -19.51 8.99 4.01
C GLN A 208 -20.70 9.56 4.79
N SER A 209 -21.51 8.71 5.37
CA SER A 209 -22.60 9.15 6.24
C SER A 209 -22.67 8.24 7.45
N SER A 210 -21.71 8.29 8.36
CA SER A 210 -21.88 7.91 9.77
C SER A 210 -20.52 7.83 10.49
N ILE A 211 -19.84 8.98 10.63
CA ILE A 211 -19.01 9.22 11.81
C ILE A 211 -19.49 10.59 12.33
N ASN A 212 -20.52 10.56 13.14
CA ASN A 212 -20.85 11.58 14.11
C ASN A 212 -20.31 11.15 15.47
#